data_0bc7cb9da6ba67b88eeefb41a6f5a05b
#
_entry.id   0bc7cb9da6ba67b88eeefb41a6f5a05b
#
_cell.length_a   1.000
_cell.length_b   1.000
_cell.length_c   1.000
_cell.angle_alpha   90.00
_cell.angle_beta   90.00
_cell.angle_gamma   90.00
#
_symmetry.space_group_name_H-M   'P 1'
#
loop_
_entity.id
_entity.type
_entity.pdbx_description
1 polymer ?
#
loop_
_entity_poly.entity_id
_entity_poly.type
_entity_poly.pdbx_seq_one_letter_code
_entity_poly.pdbx_strand_id
1 'polypeptide(L)'
;MSGFYHKHFLKLLDFTPAELNSLLQLAAKLKADKKSGKEEAKLTGKNIALIFEKDSTRTRCSFEVAAYDQGARVTYLGPSGSQIGHKESIKDTARVLGRMYDGIQYRGYGQEIVETLAEYAGVPVWNGLTNEFHPTQLLADLLTMQEHLPGKAFNEMTLVYAGDARNNMGNSMLEAAALTGLDLRLVAPQACWPEAALVTECRALAQQNGGNITLTEDVAKGVEGADFIYTDVWVSMGEAKEKWAERIALLRDYQVNSKMMQLTGNPEVKFLHCLPAFHDDLTTLGKKMAEEFGLHGGMEVTDEVFESAASIVFDQAENRMHTIKAVMVATLSK
;
A
#
# COMPACT_ATOMS: atom_id res chain seq x y z
N MET A 1 3.81 -21.38 -11.40
CA MET A 1 4.56 -20.16 -11.01
C MET A 1 5.71 -19.79 -11.99
N SER A 2 5.92 -20.53 -13.07
CA SER A 2 7.00 -20.25 -14.04
C SER A 2 6.96 -18.87 -14.72
N GLY A 3 5.80 -18.20 -14.74
CA GLY A 3 5.66 -16.87 -15.36
C GLY A 3 6.14 -15.67 -14.53
N PHE A 4 6.45 -15.86 -13.24
CA PHE A 4 6.92 -14.78 -12.37
C PHE A 4 8.43 -14.68 -12.23
N TYR A 5 9.15 -15.74 -12.57
CA TYR A 5 10.59 -15.78 -12.37
C TYR A 5 11.29 -14.64 -13.13
N HIS A 6 12.06 -13.82 -12.42
CA HIS A 6 12.69 -12.59 -12.88
C HIS A 6 11.73 -11.42 -13.26
N LYS A 7 10.42 -11.54 -13.00
CA LYS A 7 9.49 -10.42 -13.19
C LYS A 7 9.71 -9.34 -12.13
N HIS A 8 9.62 -8.08 -12.52
CA HIS A 8 9.62 -6.95 -11.58
C HIS A 8 8.24 -6.79 -10.94
N PHE A 9 8.16 -6.06 -9.82
CA PHE A 9 6.91 -5.69 -9.16
C PHE A 9 6.90 -4.18 -8.92
N LEU A 10 6.55 -3.40 -9.95
CA LEU A 10 6.66 -1.94 -9.93
C LEU A 10 5.34 -1.24 -9.68
N LYS A 11 4.26 -1.75 -10.27
CA LYS A 11 2.87 -1.33 -10.08
C LYS A 11 1.93 -2.51 -10.35
N LEU A 12 0.67 -2.41 -9.92
CA LEU A 12 -0.27 -3.53 -10.06
C LEU A 12 -0.67 -3.78 -11.52
N LEU A 13 -0.83 -2.73 -12.33
CA LEU A 13 -1.18 -2.87 -13.75
C LEU A 13 -0.12 -3.57 -14.61
N ASP A 14 1.07 -3.85 -14.08
CA ASP A 14 2.07 -4.71 -14.74
C ASP A 14 1.66 -6.19 -14.70
N PHE A 15 0.57 -6.52 -14.02
CA PHE A 15 0.07 -7.88 -13.82
C PHE A 15 -1.34 -8.05 -14.38
N THR A 16 -1.64 -9.28 -14.76
CA THR A 16 -3.01 -9.68 -15.09
C THR A 16 -3.82 -10.00 -13.82
N PRO A 17 -5.16 -10.00 -13.87
CA PRO A 17 -6.00 -10.46 -12.77
C PRO A 17 -5.64 -11.86 -12.25
N ALA A 18 -5.30 -12.78 -13.15
CA ALA A 18 -4.90 -14.14 -12.80
C ALA A 18 -3.55 -14.20 -12.07
N GLU A 19 -2.58 -13.39 -12.49
CA GLU A 19 -1.29 -13.27 -11.80
C GLU A 19 -1.46 -12.65 -10.42
N LEU A 20 -2.24 -11.57 -10.29
CA LEU A 20 -2.53 -10.96 -9.00
C LEU A 20 -3.17 -11.96 -8.03
N ASN A 21 -4.18 -12.71 -8.49
CA ASN A 21 -4.81 -13.75 -7.69
C ASN A 21 -3.82 -14.87 -7.29
N SER A 22 -2.90 -15.25 -8.17
CA SER A 22 -1.86 -16.25 -7.88
C SER A 22 -0.90 -15.77 -6.78
N LEU A 23 -0.54 -14.47 -6.76
CA LEU A 23 0.27 -13.88 -5.69
C LEU A 23 -0.48 -13.86 -4.35
N LEU A 24 -1.78 -13.53 -4.35
CA LEU A 24 -2.61 -13.57 -3.14
C LEU A 24 -2.74 -14.98 -2.58
N GLN A 25 -2.98 -15.97 -3.42
CA GLN A 25 -3.03 -17.39 -3.00
C GLN A 25 -1.69 -17.86 -2.44
N LEU A 26 -0.57 -17.48 -3.05
CA LEU A 26 0.76 -17.80 -2.54
C LEU A 26 1.00 -17.13 -1.18
N ALA A 27 0.59 -15.87 -1.02
CA ALA A 27 0.73 -15.15 0.24
C ALA A 27 -0.08 -15.82 1.36
N ALA A 28 -1.35 -16.16 1.09
CA ALA A 28 -2.20 -16.90 2.04
C ALA A 28 -1.59 -18.24 2.45
N LYS A 29 -1.04 -18.98 1.48
CA LYS A 29 -0.35 -20.25 1.74
C LYS A 29 0.88 -20.06 2.63
N LEU A 30 1.77 -19.12 2.28
CA LEU A 30 2.99 -18.86 3.05
C LEU A 30 2.67 -18.35 4.47
N LYS A 31 1.59 -17.57 4.63
CA LYS A 31 1.08 -17.14 5.94
C LYS A 31 0.64 -18.36 6.77
N ALA A 32 -0.15 -19.24 6.19
CA ALA A 32 -0.60 -20.47 6.86
C ALA A 32 0.56 -21.41 7.21
N ASP A 33 1.51 -21.60 6.30
CA ASP A 33 2.70 -22.42 6.54
C ASP A 33 3.54 -21.85 7.70
N LYS A 34 3.77 -20.53 7.76
CA LYS A 34 4.47 -19.86 8.87
C LYS A 34 3.72 -20.05 10.19
N LYS A 35 2.41 -19.78 10.23
CA LYS A 35 1.60 -19.92 11.45
C LYS A 35 1.54 -21.36 11.97
N SER A 36 1.65 -22.36 11.09
CA SER A 36 1.67 -23.78 11.46
C SER A 36 3.08 -24.36 11.68
N GLY A 37 4.13 -23.56 11.54
CA GLY A 37 5.52 -24.02 11.68
C GLY A 37 6.00 -24.95 10.56
N LYS A 38 5.34 -24.92 9.40
CA LYS A 38 5.65 -25.76 8.21
C LYS A 38 6.30 -24.98 7.07
N GLU A 39 6.66 -23.73 7.32
CA GLU A 39 7.25 -22.89 6.29
C GLU A 39 8.62 -23.43 5.85
N GLU A 40 8.79 -23.57 4.54
CA GLU A 40 10.04 -23.98 3.92
C GLU A 40 10.75 -22.79 3.27
N ALA A 41 12.06 -22.67 3.54
CA ALA A 41 12.89 -21.62 2.96
C ALA A 41 13.13 -21.86 1.45
N LYS A 42 12.58 -21.01 0.59
CA LYS A 42 12.71 -21.09 -0.88
C LYS A 42 13.81 -20.16 -1.45
N LEU A 43 14.36 -19.26 -0.64
CA LEU A 43 15.34 -18.26 -1.06
C LEU A 43 16.69 -18.42 -0.37
N THR A 44 17.01 -19.64 0.07
CA THR A 44 18.29 -19.95 0.73
C THR A 44 19.47 -19.56 -0.17
N GLY A 45 20.39 -18.77 0.38
CA GLY A 45 21.59 -18.27 -0.33
C GLY A 45 21.38 -17.03 -1.17
N LYS A 46 20.13 -16.53 -1.31
CA LYS A 46 19.82 -15.27 -2.00
C LYS A 46 20.25 -14.06 -1.17
N ASN A 47 20.70 -13.00 -1.85
CA ASN A 47 21.06 -11.71 -1.26
C ASN A 47 20.16 -10.63 -1.85
N ILE A 48 19.58 -9.78 -1.01
CA ILE A 48 18.61 -8.76 -1.39
C ILE A 48 19.10 -7.40 -0.93
N ALA A 49 19.10 -6.40 -1.83
CA ALA A 49 19.36 -5.01 -1.50
C ALA A 49 18.04 -4.30 -1.19
N LEU A 50 17.98 -3.60 -0.06
CA LEU A 50 16.86 -2.75 0.32
C LEU A 50 17.30 -1.28 0.26
N ILE A 51 16.86 -0.57 -0.78
CA ILE A 51 17.19 0.85 -1.00
C ILE A 51 16.05 1.70 -0.43
N PHE A 52 16.40 2.61 0.48
CA PHE A 52 15.47 3.54 1.11
C PHE A 52 15.98 4.97 0.96
N GLU A 53 15.32 5.78 0.15
CA GLU A 53 15.49 7.24 0.13
C GLU A 53 14.49 7.93 1.06
N LYS A 54 13.40 7.23 1.43
CA LYS A 54 12.44 7.61 2.46
C LYS A 54 12.36 6.50 3.52
N ASP A 55 12.54 6.86 4.77
CA ASP A 55 12.48 5.90 5.88
C ASP A 55 11.10 5.23 6.01
N SER A 56 11.11 3.99 6.47
CA SER A 56 9.89 3.25 6.79
C SER A 56 10.17 2.05 7.67
N THR A 57 9.64 2.05 8.87
CA THR A 57 9.70 0.91 9.78
C THR A 57 9.01 -0.32 9.19
N ARG A 58 7.73 -0.18 8.78
CA ARG A 58 6.92 -1.32 8.30
C ARG A 58 7.46 -1.95 7.02
N THR A 59 7.78 -1.15 6.01
CA THR A 59 8.32 -1.68 4.74
C THR A 59 9.64 -2.39 4.96
N ARG A 60 10.55 -1.79 5.76
CA ARG A 60 11.83 -2.39 6.09
C ARG A 60 11.64 -3.72 6.81
N CYS A 61 10.91 -3.72 7.93
CA CYS A 61 10.68 -4.94 8.71
C CYS A 61 9.98 -6.03 7.89
N SER A 62 9.01 -5.67 7.03
CA SER A 62 8.31 -6.64 6.19
C SER A 62 9.26 -7.33 5.21
N PHE A 63 10.12 -6.58 4.51
CA PHE A 63 11.10 -7.17 3.61
C PHE A 63 12.17 -7.97 4.34
N GLU A 64 12.73 -7.46 5.44
CA GLU A 64 13.76 -8.15 6.22
C GLU A 64 13.23 -9.48 6.79
N VAL A 65 12.09 -9.45 7.49
CA VAL A 65 11.53 -10.67 8.09
C VAL A 65 11.09 -11.67 7.03
N ALA A 66 10.44 -11.22 5.94
CA ALA A 66 10.05 -12.08 4.84
C ALA A 66 11.26 -12.76 4.17
N ALA A 67 12.37 -12.02 3.99
CA ALA A 67 13.63 -12.56 3.45
C ALA A 67 14.26 -13.59 4.40
N TYR A 68 14.33 -13.29 5.70
CA TYR A 68 14.89 -14.19 6.71
C TYR A 68 14.09 -15.48 6.86
N ASP A 69 12.77 -15.39 6.88
CA ASP A 69 11.89 -16.57 6.90
C ASP A 69 12.16 -17.51 5.71
N GLN A 70 12.53 -16.95 4.57
CA GLN A 70 12.82 -17.70 3.35
C GLN A 70 14.30 -18.06 3.16
N GLY A 71 15.17 -17.79 4.15
CA GLY A 71 16.59 -18.12 4.12
C GLY A 71 17.48 -17.18 3.29
N ALA A 72 16.94 -16.04 2.88
CA ALA A 72 17.70 -14.98 2.21
C ALA A 72 18.44 -14.07 3.20
N ARG A 73 19.36 -13.27 2.68
CA ARG A 73 20.10 -12.23 3.42
C ARG A 73 19.74 -10.86 2.87
N VAL A 74 19.82 -9.84 3.71
CA VAL A 74 19.46 -8.46 3.34
C VAL A 74 20.61 -7.51 3.62
N THR A 75 20.78 -6.52 2.74
CA THR A 75 21.58 -5.33 2.99
C THR A 75 20.67 -4.11 2.93
N TYR A 76 20.60 -3.37 4.03
CA TYR A 76 19.85 -2.12 4.09
C TYR A 76 20.73 -0.94 3.66
N LEU A 77 20.27 -0.20 2.67
CA LEU A 77 20.89 1.02 2.14
C LEU A 77 19.94 2.19 2.42
N GLY A 78 20.14 2.83 3.57
CA GLY A 78 19.31 3.95 4.04
C GLY A 78 19.69 5.29 3.43
N PRO A 79 18.93 6.36 3.72
CA PRO A 79 19.12 7.69 3.12
C PRO A 79 20.50 8.31 3.40
N SER A 80 21.09 8.02 4.56
CA SER A 80 22.39 8.58 4.97
C SER A 80 23.58 7.70 4.62
N GLY A 81 23.37 6.48 4.12
CA GLY A 81 24.42 5.48 3.92
C GLY A 81 24.76 5.18 2.46
N SER A 82 24.10 5.82 1.50
CA SER A 82 24.31 5.57 0.07
C SER A 82 24.68 6.83 -0.70
N GLN A 83 25.32 6.65 -1.86
CA GLN A 83 25.66 7.73 -2.80
C GLN A 83 24.67 7.79 -3.98
N ILE A 84 23.57 7.02 -3.90
CA ILE A 84 22.56 6.87 -4.94
C ILE A 84 21.94 8.23 -5.25
N GLY A 85 21.95 8.61 -6.53
CA GLY A 85 21.41 9.89 -6.98
C GLY A 85 22.24 11.13 -6.62
N HIS A 86 23.34 11.00 -5.86
CA HIS A 86 24.24 12.11 -5.52
C HIS A 86 25.51 12.12 -6.35
N LYS A 87 26.35 11.09 -6.16
CA LYS A 87 27.63 10.95 -6.90
C LYS A 87 27.59 9.84 -7.93
N GLU A 88 26.60 8.96 -7.85
CA GLU A 88 26.40 7.85 -8.76
C GLU A 88 25.00 7.94 -9.39
N SER A 89 24.92 7.71 -10.69
CA SER A 89 23.64 7.68 -11.39
C SER A 89 22.81 6.47 -10.97
N ILE A 90 21.47 6.57 -11.00
CA ILE A 90 20.57 5.44 -10.73
C ILE A 90 20.89 4.25 -11.64
N LYS A 91 21.20 4.52 -12.91
CA LYS A 91 21.57 3.53 -13.90
C LYS A 91 22.85 2.75 -13.55
N ASP A 92 23.87 3.44 -13.05
CA ASP A 92 25.13 2.80 -12.66
C ASP A 92 24.96 2.04 -11.34
N THR A 93 24.25 2.61 -10.39
CA THR A 93 23.84 1.91 -9.16
C THR A 93 23.10 0.61 -9.48
N ALA A 94 22.12 0.64 -10.40
CA ALA A 94 21.37 -0.54 -10.83
C ALA A 94 22.31 -1.64 -11.35
N ARG A 95 23.26 -1.28 -12.22
CA ARG A 95 24.23 -2.21 -12.81
C ARG A 95 25.16 -2.82 -11.78
N VAL A 96 25.62 -2.01 -10.81
CA VAL A 96 26.50 -2.48 -9.74
C VAL A 96 25.75 -3.44 -8.82
N LEU A 97 24.58 -3.02 -8.32
CA LEU A 97 23.82 -3.82 -7.38
C LEU A 97 23.28 -5.10 -8.02
N GLY A 98 22.84 -5.05 -9.28
CA GLY A 98 22.38 -6.22 -10.02
C GLY A 98 23.46 -7.30 -10.26
N ARG A 99 24.76 -6.97 -10.08
CA ARG A 99 25.87 -7.95 -10.11
C ARG A 99 26.21 -8.54 -8.74
N MET A 100 25.70 -7.92 -7.66
CA MET A 100 25.98 -8.33 -6.28
C MET A 100 24.80 -9.01 -5.63
N TYR A 101 23.57 -8.61 -6.00
CA TYR A 101 22.33 -9.05 -5.37
C TYR A 101 21.44 -9.82 -6.35
N ASP A 102 20.61 -10.69 -5.80
CA ASP A 102 19.61 -11.47 -6.56
C ASP A 102 18.30 -10.72 -6.76
N GLY A 103 18.03 -9.69 -5.97
CA GLY A 103 16.86 -8.83 -6.07
C GLY A 103 17.08 -7.50 -5.35
N ILE A 104 16.33 -6.47 -5.79
CA ILE A 104 16.47 -5.10 -5.27
C ILE A 104 15.07 -4.57 -4.92
N GLN A 105 14.90 -4.09 -3.70
CA GLN A 105 13.75 -3.29 -3.31
C GLN A 105 14.13 -1.82 -3.31
N TYR A 106 13.22 -0.97 -3.79
CA TYR A 106 13.34 0.48 -3.75
C TYR A 106 12.15 1.12 -3.05
N ARG A 107 12.42 2.07 -2.17
CA ARG A 107 11.42 2.97 -1.58
C ARG A 107 11.95 4.39 -1.59
N GLY A 108 11.26 5.29 -2.30
CA GLY A 108 11.78 6.64 -2.47
C GLY A 108 10.78 7.60 -3.10
N TYR A 109 11.22 8.29 -4.13
CA TYR A 109 10.50 9.40 -4.74
C TYR A 109 9.78 9.00 -6.03
N GLY A 110 10.34 9.32 -7.20
CA GLY A 110 9.67 9.16 -8.47
C GLY A 110 9.60 7.70 -8.96
N GLN A 111 8.52 7.38 -9.67
CA GLN A 111 8.34 6.08 -10.29
C GLN A 111 9.43 5.79 -11.35
N GLU A 112 9.89 6.82 -12.05
CA GLU A 112 10.98 6.72 -13.03
C GLU A 112 12.30 6.18 -12.44
N ILE A 113 12.52 6.38 -11.15
CA ILE A 113 13.72 5.88 -10.45
C ILE A 113 13.66 4.36 -10.34
N VAL A 114 12.53 3.81 -9.86
CA VAL A 114 12.37 2.36 -9.71
C VAL A 114 12.28 1.66 -11.07
N GLU A 115 11.72 2.32 -12.08
CA GLU A 115 11.69 1.81 -13.46
C GLU A 115 13.10 1.78 -14.07
N THR A 116 13.92 2.82 -13.85
CA THR A 116 15.33 2.83 -14.25
C THR A 116 16.12 1.72 -13.55
N LEU A 117 15.89 1.50 -12.25
CA LEU A 117 16.51 0.36 -11.55
C LEU A 117 16.10 -0.96 -12.21
N ALA A 118 14.84 -1.14 -12.53
CA ALA A 118 14.34 -2.36 -13.17
C ALA A 118 14.96 -2.59 -14.56
N GLU A 119 15.08 -1.53 -15.37
CA GLU A 119 15.65 -1.61 -16.71
C GLU A 119 17.11 -2.06 -16.73
N TYR A 120 17.91 -1.61 -15.74
CA TYR A 120 19.38 -1.80 -15.78
C TYR A 120 19.94 -2.81 -14.77
N ALA A 121 19.17 -3.26 -13.79
CA ALA A 121 19.69 -4.16 -12.74
C ALA A 121 19.92 -5.59 -13.23
N GLY A 122 19.12 -6.11 -14.17
CA GLY A 122 19.19 -7.50 -14.62
C GLY A 122 18.73 -8.53 -13.58
N VAL A 123 18.14 -8.06 -12.47
CA VAL A 123 17.52 -8.86 -11.41
C VAL A 123 16.15 -8.29 -11.09
N PRO A 124 15.23 -9.04 -10.44
CA PRO A 124 13.95 -8.51 -10.02
C PRO A 124 14.07 -7.24 -9.16
N VAL A 125 13.25 -6.25 -9.47
CA VAL A 125 13.13 -5.01 -8.71
C VAL A 125 11.69 -4.89 -8.18
N TRP A 126 11.55 -4.52 -6.92
CA TRP A 126 10.28 -4.39 -6.22
C TRP A 126 10.08 -2.97 -5.70
N ASN A 127 8.94 -2.39 -6.03
CA ASN A 127 8.53 -1.08 -5.57
C ASN A 127 7.96 -1.16 -4.14
N GLY A 128 8.74 -0.73 -3.15
CA GLY A 128 8.30 -0.61 -1.76
C GLY A 128 7.45 0.63 -1.49
N LEU A 129 7.56 1.66 -2.30
CA LEU A 129 6.75 2.88 -2.42
C LEU A 129 7.45 3.89 -3.32
N THR A 130 6.71 4.52 -4.21
CA THR A 130 7.06 5.77 -4.88
C THR A 130 6.01 6.85 -4.59
N ASN A 131 6.19 8.07 -5.13
CA ASN A 131 5.17 9.11 -5.04
C ASN A 131 3.89 8.71 -5.79
N GLU A 132 4.02 7.92 -6.84
CA GLU A 132 2.94 7.55 -7.75
C GLU A 132 2.24 6.27 -7.32
N PHE A 133 2.98 5.26 -6.79
CA PHE A 133 2.42 3.94 -6.50
C PHE A 133 2.96 3.30 -5.21
N HIS A 134 2.11 2.48 -4.58
CA HIS A 134 2.46 1.64 -3.43
C HIS A 134 1.89 0.20 -3.59
N PRO A 135 2.34 -0.56 -4.59
CA PRO A 135 1.73 -1.84 -4.95
C PRO A 135 1.82 -2.88 -3.83
N THR A 136 2.90 -2.88 -3.03
CA THR A 136 3.05 -3.81 -1.90
C THR A 136 2.04 -3.57 -0.78
N GLN A 137 1.53 -2.34 -0.64
CA GLN A 137 0.44 -2.05 0.31
C GLN A 137 -0.86 -2.66 -0.20
N LEU A 138 -1.24 -2.37 -1.45
CA LEU A 138 -2.50 -2.85 -1.99
C LEU A 138 -2.57 -4.38 -2.06
N LEU A 139 -1.45 -5.06 -2.32
CA LEU A 139 -1.44 -6.51 -2.28
C LEU A 139 -1.77 -7.05 -0.88
N ALA A 140 -1.29 -6.38 0.18
CA ALA A 140 -1.62 -6.71 1.56
C ALA A 140 -3.07 -6.37 1.90
N ASP A 141 -3.57 -5.23 1.41
CA ASP A 141 -4.94 -4.80 1.63
C ASP A 141 -5.93 -5.80 1.02
N LEU A 142 -5.68 -6.24 -0.21
CA LEU A 142 -6.49 -7.25 -0.89
C LEU A 142 -6.50 -8.59 -0.11
N LEU A 143 -5.35 -9.04 0.38
CA LEU A 143 -5.30 -10.25 1.21
C LEU A 143 -6.10 -10.09 2.49
N THR A 144 -5.99 -8.93 3.14
CA THR A 144 -6.73 -8.61 4.38
C THR A 144 -8.24 -8.59 4.13
N MET A 145 -8.67 -7.99 3.03
CA MET A 145 -10.08 -7.96 2.65
C MET A 145 -10.63 -9.38 2.42
N GLN A 146 -9.88 -10.26 1.75
CA GLN A 146 -10.28 -11.66 1.58
C GLN A 146 -10.37 -12.43 2.91
N GLU A 147 -9.47 -12.16 3.85
CA GLU A 147 -9.47 -12.82 5.16
C GLU A 147 -10.64 -12.40 6.03
N HIS A 148 -11.08 -11.15 5.92
CA HIS A 148 -12.19 -10.59 6.72
C HIS A 148 -13.57 -10.78 6.08
N LEU A 149 -13.63 -11.06 4.78
CA LEU A 149 -14.86 -11.43 4.05
C LEU A 149 -14.67 -12.75 3.28
N PRO A 150 -14.45 -13.86 3.99
CA PRO A 150 -14.18 -15.15 3.36
C PRO A 150 -15.38 -15.59 2.49
N GLY A 151 -15.09 -15.97 1.25
CA GLY A 151 -16.11 -16.43 0.29
C GLY A 151 -16.79 -15.32 -0.52
N LYS A 152 -16.58 -14.04 -0.20
CA LYS A 152 -17.04 -12.91 -1.01
C LYS A 152 -16.00 -12.60 -2.10
N ALA A 153 -16.41 -12.58 -3.36
CA ALA A 153 -15.51 -12.24 -4.46
C ALA A 153 -15.22 -10.73 -4.47
N PHE A 154 -14.07 -10.32 -4.99
CA PHE A 154 -13.71 -8.89 -5.00
C PHE A 154 -14.75 -8.01 -5.71
N ASN A 155 -15.32 -8.47 -6.81
CA ASN A 155 -16.37 -7.74 -7.54
C ASN A 155 -17.72 -7.65 -6.80
N GLU A 156 -17.83 -8.28 -5.64
CA GLU A 156 -18.97 -8.15 -4.72
C GLU A 156 -18.63 -7.25 -3.52
N MET A 157 -17.36 -6.83 -3.37
CA MET A 157 -16.89 -6.01 -2.26
C MET A 157 -16.89 -4.53 -2.63
N THR A 158 -17.26 -3.69 -1.68
CA THR A 158 -17.21 -2.24 -1.80
C THR A 158 -16.11 -1.68 -0.89
N LEU A 159 -15.09 -1.04 -1.48
CA LEU A 159 -14.02 -0.33 -0.80
C LEU A 159 -14.22 1.18 -0.98
N VAL A 160 -14.29 1.90 0.13
CA VAL A 160 -14.31 3.37 0.15
C VAL A 160 -12.95 3.87 0.62
N TYR A 161 -12.37 4.79 -0.14
CA TYR A 161 -11.23 5.60 0.31
C TYR A 161 -11.70 7.02 0.61
N ALA A 162 -11.54 7.47 1.85
CA ALA A 162 -11.92 8.81 2.29
C ALA A 162 -10.68 9.67 2.56
N GLY A 163 -10.55 10.81 1.88
CA GLY A 163 -9.41 11.72 2.07
C GLY A 163 -8.73 12.15 0.77
N ASP A 164 -7.41 12.46 0.83
CA ASP A 164 -6.65 12.87 -0.36
C ASP A 164 -6.29 11.67 -1.24
N ALA A 165 -6.97 11.53 -2.37
CA ALA A 165 -6.77 10.43 -3.31
C ALA A 165 -5.74 10.73 -4.43
N ARG A 166 -5.06 11.89 -4.41
CA ARG A 166 -4.04 12.26 -5.42
C ARG A 166 -2.69 11.61 -5.20
N ASN A 167 -2.54 10.82 -4.17
CA ASN A 167 -1.28 10.20 -3.76
C ASN A 167 -1.14 8.77 -4.30
N ASN A 168 -0.03 8.13 -3.93
CA ASN A 168 0.26 6.75 -4.32
C ASN A 168 -0.81 5.74 -3.87
N MET A 169 -1.51 5.98 -2.74
CA MET A 169 -2.57 5.09 -2.28
C MET A 169 -3.80 5.18 -3.17
N GLY A 170 -4.26 6.40 -3.51
CA GLY A 170 -5.38 6.59 -4.44
C GLY A 170 -5.09 5.98 -5.81
N ASN A 171 -3.91 6.22 -6.36
CA ASN A 171 -3.49 5.65 -7.64
C ASN A 171 -3.43 4.11 -7.59
N SER A 172 -2.83 3.54 -6.55
CA SER A 172 -2.73 2.08 -6.43
C SER A 172 -4.07 1.40 -6.16
N MET A 173 -5.01 2.09 -5.49
CA MET A 173 -6.39 1.60 -5.34
C MET A 173 -7.14 1.57 -6.67
N LEU A 174 -6.94 2.56 -7.54
CA LEU A 174 -7.48 2.53 -8.91
C LEU A 174 -6.98 1.30 -9.66
N GLU A 175 -5.67 1.01 -9.61
CA GLU A 175 -5.09 -0.18 -10.24
C GLU A 175 -5.63 -1.49 -9.62
N ALA A 176 -5.78 -1.55 -8.29
CA ALA A 176 -6.34 -2.72 -7.61
C ALA A 176 -7.79 -2.97 -8.05
N ALA A 177 -8.63 -1.93 -8.10
CA ALA A 177 -10.01 -2.04 -8.58
C ALA A 177 -10.08 -2.45 -10.06
N ALA A 178 -9.19 -1.90 -10.88
CA ALA A 178 -9.08 -2.26 -12.30
C ALA A 178 -8.85 -3.77 -12.50
N LEU A 179 -7.98 -4.38 -11.69
CA LEU A 179 -7.62 -5.79 -11.82
C LEU A 179 -8.59 -6.75 -11.13
N THR A 180 -9.21 -6.33 -10.03
CA THR A 180 -10.03 -7.22 -9.19
C THR A 180 -11.52 -7.10 -9.43
N GLY A 181 -11.95 -6.01 -10.07
CA GLY A 181 -13.39 -5.70 -10.22
C GLY A 181 -14.05 -5.19 -8.93
N LEU A 182 -13.30 -4.70 -7.95
CA LEU A 182 -13.86 -4.03 -6.76
C LEU A 182 -14.77 -2.86 -7.14
N ASP A 183 -15.86 -2.63 -6.37
CA ASP A 183 -16.54 -1.33 -6.35
C ASP A 183 -15.72 -0.37 -5.49
N LEU A 184 -14.87 0.42 -6.14
CA LEU A 184 -14.04 1.42 -5.49
C LEU A 184 -14.73 2.78 -5.53
N ARG A 185 -14.82 3.42 -4.37
CA ARG A 185 -15.34 4.79 -4.25
C ARG A 185 -14.30 5.69 -3.59
N LEU A 186 -13.85 6.69 -4.33
CA LEU A 186 -12.96 7.72 -3.84
C LEU A 186 -13.83 8.90 -3.36
N VAL A 187 -13.94 9.02 -2.03
CA VAL A 187 -14.75 10.04 -1.34
C VAL A 187 -13.83 11.16 -0.90
N ALA A 188 -13.76 12.21 -1.70
CA ALA A 188 -12.79 13.28 -1.56
C ALA A 188 -13.27 14.57 -2.24
N PRO A 189 -12.78 15.76 -1.82
CA PRO A 189 -12.93 16.98 -2.60
C PRO A 189 -12.40 16.78 -4.02
N GLN A 190 -13.04 17.37 -5.01
CA GLN A 190 -12.62 17.27 -6.41
C GLN A 190 -11.13 17.65 -6.61
N ALA A 191 -10.64 18.62 -5.85
CA ALA A 191 -9.24 19.02 -5.85
C ALA A 191 -8.27 17.92 -5.35
N CYS A 192 -8.79 16.86 -4.74
CA CYS A 192 -8.06 15.69 -4.22
C CYS A 192 -8.30 14.42 -5.04
N TRP A 193 -8.86 14.52 -6.23
CA TRP A 193 -9.03 13.36 -7.11
C TRP A 193 -7.74 13.04 -7.87
N PRO A 194 -7.49 11.77 -8.19
CA PRO A 194 -6.36 11.35 -9.01
C PRO A 194 -6.43 11.94 -10.43
N GLU A 195 -5.33 11.82 -11.16
CA GLU A 195 -5.24 12.24 -12.55
C GLU A 195 -6.30 11.58 -13.43
N ALA A 196 -7.03 12.38 -14.22
CA ALA A 196 -8.17 11.94 -15.01
C ALA A 196 -7.84 10.82 -16.02
N ALA A 197 -6.62 10.80 -16.54
CA ALA A 197 -6.16 9.77 -17.47
C ALA A 197 -6.10 8.41 -16.79
N LEU A 198 -5.50 8.32 -15.60
CA LEU A 198 -5.42 7.08 -14.82
C LEU A 198 -6.82 6.61 -14.39
N VAL A 199 -7.69 7.52 -13.95
CA VAL A 199 -9.08 7.20 -13.60
C VAL A 199 -9.82 6.60 -14.78
N THR A 200 -9.66 7.17 -15.97
CA THR A 200 -10.33 6.70 -17.20
C THR A 200 -9.86 5.30 -17.59
N GLU A 201 -8.55 5.07 -17.58
CA GLU A 201 -7.96 3.77 -17.86
C GLU A 201 -8.43 2.69 -16.88
N CYS A 202 -8.27 2.96 -15.57
CA CYS A 202 -8.66 2.01 -14.52
C CYS A 202 -10.16 1.73 -14.51
N ARG A 203 -11.01 2.73 -14.78
CA ARG A 203 -12.46 2.55 -14.87
C ARG A 203 -12.86 1.61 -15.99
N ALA A 204 -12.24 1.75 -17.16
CA ALA A 204 -12.50 0.88 -18.31
C ALA A 204 -12.11 -0.59 -18.00
N LEU A 205 -10.97 -0.81 -17.34
CA LEU A 205 -10.52 -2.14 -16.94
C LEU A 205 -11.38 -2.73 -15.81
N ALA A 206 -11.75 -1.92 -14.81
CA ALA A 206 -12.62 -2.36 -13.72
C ALA A 206 -13.97 -2.87 -14.25
N GLN A 207 -14.58 -2.15 -15.19
CA GLN A 207 -15.84 -2.59 -15.82
C GLN A 207 -15.71 -3.93 -16.54
N GLN A 208 -14.59 -4.20 -17.21
CA GLN A 208 -14.33 -5.50 -17.85
C GLN A 208 -14.24 -6.64 -16.83
N ASN A 209 -13.79 -6.35 -15.60
CA ASN A 209 -13.66 -7.30 -14.51
C ASN A 209 -14.88 -7.31 -13.56
N GLY A 210 -15.99 -6.66 -13.93
CA GLY A 210 -17.25 -6.67 -13.19
C GLY A 210 -17.32 -5.66 -12.04
N GLY A 211 -16.39 -4.71 -11.96
CA GLY A 211 -16.32 -3.68 -10.94
C GLY A 211 -16.72 -2.29 -11.40
N ASN A 212 -16.60 -1.34 -10.48
CA ASN A 212 -16.90 0.06 -10.73
C ASN A 212 -15.92 0.97 -9.99
N ILE A 213 -15.70 2.18 -10.54
CA ILE A 213 -14.89 3.23 -9.88
C ILE A 213 -15.71 4.52 -9.86
N THR A 214 -16.03 5.00 -8.67
CA THR A 214 -16.79 6.23 -8.43
C THR A 214 -15.92 7.26 -7.72
N LEU A 215 -15.96 8.51 -8.18
CA LEU A 215 -15.39 9.66 -7.50
C LEU A 215 -16.55 10.55 -7.05
N THR A 216 -16.58 10.95 -5.78
CA THR A 216 -17.66 11.79 -5.24
C THR A 216 -17.19 12.65 -4.08
N GLU A 217 -17.79 13.82 -3.96
CA GLU A 217 -17.64 14.71 -2.78
C GLU A 217 -18.73 14.43 -1.72
N ASP A 218 -19.80 13.71 -2.08
CA ASP A 218 -20.92 13.36 -1.19
C ASP A 218 -20.53 12.17 -0.31
N VAL A 219 -20.16 12.46 0.93
CA VAL A 219 -19.73 11.46 1.90
C VAL A 219 -20.81 10.42 2.15
N ALA A 220 -22.08 10.86 2.38
CA ALA A 220 -23.15 9.94 2.75
C ALA A 220 -23.44 8.92 1.63
N LYS A 221 -23.53 9.38 0.38
CA LYS A 221 -23.71 8.48 -0.77
C LYS A 221 -22.48 7.63 -1.05
N GLY A 222 -21.29 8.21 -0.86
CA GLY A 222 -20.03 7.51 -1.13
C GLY A 222 -19.83 6.31 -0.23
N VAL A 223 -20.20 6.40 1.05
CA VAL A 223 -19.97 5.33 2.02
C VAL A 223 -21.14 4.34 2.15
N GLU A 224 -22.30 4.62 1.58
CA GLU A 224 -23.47 3.76 1.70
C GLU A 224 -23.19 2.32 1.23
N GLY A 225 -23.47 1.34 2.09
CA GLY A 225 -23.27 -0.08 1.81
C GLY A 225 -21.81 -0.53 1.75
N ALA A 226 -20.85 0.30 2.17
CA ALA A 226 -19.42 -0.07 2.15
C ALA A 226 -19.12 -1.28 3.03
N ASP A 227 -18.27 -2.18 2.52
CA ASP A 227 -17.67 -3.27 3.30
C ASP A 227 -16.43 -2.79 4.05
N PHE A 228 -15.67 -1.88 3.41
CA PHE A 228 -14.43 -1.34 3.95
C PHE A 228 -14.37 0.18 3.78
N ILE A 229 -13.93 0.87 4.84
CA ILE A 229 -13.53 2.28 4.77
C ILE A 229 -12.02 2.36 5.01
N TYR A 230 -11.34 3.02 4.12
CA TYR A 230 -9.89 3.24 4.13
C TYR A 230 -9.59 4.74 4.20
N THR A 231 -8.57 5.12 4.96
CA THR A 231 -8.00 6.47 4.89
C THR A 231 -6.47 6.41 5.01
N ASP A 232 -5.83 7.51 4.72
CA ASP A 232 -4.38 7.72 4.89
C ASP A 232 -4.15 9.12 5.45
N VAL A 233 -2.95 9.37 5.94
CA VAL A 233 -2.56 10.69 6.47
C VAL A 233 -2.85 11.80 5.47
N TRP A 234 -3.43 12.91 5.94
CA TRP A 234 -3.75 14.05 5.08
C TRP A 234 -2.51 14.84 4.65
N VAL A 235 -1.44 14.75 5.44
CA VAL A 235 -0.19 15.45 5.20
C VAL A 235 0.97 14.51 5.46
N SER A 236 1.88 14.42 4.50
CA SER A 236 3.10 13.61 4.65
C SER A 236 4.08 14.26 5.62
N MET A 237 4.82 13.44 6.37
CA MET A 237 5.87 13.93 7.26
C MET A 237 6.91 14.75 6.48
N GLY A 238 7.25 15.94 7.02
CA GLY A 238 8.24 16.85 6.41
C GLY A 238 7.64 17.92 5.49
N GLU A 239 6.31 17.93 5.27
CA GLU A 239 5.67 19.03 4.57
C GLU A 239 5.61 20.31 5.42
N ALA A 240 5.62 21.48 4.75
CA ALA A 240 5.59 22.80 5.39
C ALA A 240 4.27 23.02 6.17
N LYS A 241 4.35 23.79 7.26
CA LYS A 241 3.25 24.03 8.18
C LYS A 241 2.01 24.63 7.51
N GLU A 242 2.22 25.50 6.54
CA GLU A 242 1.15 26.16 5.79
C GLU A 242 0.29 25.14 5.03
N LYS A 243 0.91 24.06 4.53
CA LYS A 243 0.20 22.96 3.87
C LYS A 243 -0.68 22.16 4.83
N TRP A 244 -0.30 22.07 6.11
CA TRP A 244 -1.11 21.39 7.11
C TRP A 244 -2.44 22.10 7.30
N ALA A 245 -2.44 23.42 7.51
CA ALA A 245 -3.67 24.20 7.69
C ALA A 245 -4.60 24.08 6.48
N GLU A 246 -4.05 24.20 5.26
CA GLU A 246 -4.81 24.04 4.01
C GLU A 246 -5.45 22.66 3.89
N ARG A 247 -4.65 21.59 4.12
CA ARG A 247 -5.13 20.20 4.01
C ARG A 247 -6.18 19.87 5.05
N ILE A 248 -5.98 20.28 6.30
CA ILE A 248 -6.95 20.08 7.38
C ILE A 248 -8.27 20.77 7.05
N ALA A 249 -8.22 22.03 6.58
CA ALA A 249 -9.42 22.75 6.20
C ALA A 249 -10.18 22.06 5.06
N LEU A 250 -9.44 21.51 4.07
CA LEU A 250 -10.00 20.84 2.90
C LEU A 250 -10.59 19.46 3.22
N LEU A 251 -9.97 18.71 4.14
CA LEU A 251 -10.28 17.30 4.36
C LEU A 251 -11.07 17.02 5.63
N ARG A 252 -11.33 18.01 6.47
CA ARG A 252 -11.99 17.85 7.78
C ARG A 252 -13.32 17.12 7.70
N ASP A 253 -14.12 17.36 6.66
CA ASP A 253 -15.43 16.73 6.47
C ASP A 253 -15.30 15.26 6.00
N TYR A 254 -14.09 14.82 5.65
CA TYR A 254 -13.77 13.47 5.19
C TYR A 254 -13.05 12.64 6.27
N GLN A 255 -13.00 13.13 7.52
CA GLN A 255 -12.46 12.36 8.65
C GLN A 255 -13.28 11.09 8.86
N VAL A 256 -12.59 9.95 8.98
CA VAL A 256 -13.23 8.69 9.36
C VAL A 256 -13.53 8.70 10.85
N ASN A 257 -14.80 8.77 11.18
CA ASN A 257 -15.33 8.82 12.54
C ASN A 257 -16.56 7.93 12.67
N SER A 258 -17.08 7.78 13.89
CA SER A 258 -18.24 6.93 14.16
C SER A 258 -19.47 7.28 13.32
N LYS A 259 -19.67 8.57 12.99
CA LYS A 259 -20.76 9.00 12.12
C LYS A 259 -20.57 8.48 10.68
N MET A 260 -19.37 8.57 10.12
CA MET A 260 -19.07 8.04 8.79
C MET A 260 -19.27 6.52 8.76
N MET A 261 -18.78 5.80 9.78
CA MET A 261 -18.99 4.35 9.90
C MET A 261 -20.48 4.00 9.94
N GLN A 262 -21.30 4.73 10.68
CA GLN A 262 -22.76 4.54 10.76
C GLN A 262 -23.47 4.84 9.43
N LEU A 263 -23.02 5.83 8.67
CA LEU A 263 -23.58 6.20 7.37
C LEU A 263 -23.45 5.09 6.32
N THR A 264 -22.57 4.10 6.52
CA THR A 264 -22.51 2.93 5.64
C THR A 264 -23.78 2.08 5.69
N GLY A 265 -24.52 2.11 6.80
CA GLY A 265 -25.65 1.21 7.07
C GLY A 265 -25.23 -0.26 7.25
N ASN A 266 -23.93 -0.56 7.20
CA ASN A 266 -23.38 -1.90 7.38
C ASN A 266 -22.75 -2.04 8.77
N PRO A 267 -23.34 -2.84 9.70
CA PRO A 267 -22.80 -3.02 11.03
C PRO A 267 -21.46 -3.79 11.06
N GLU A 268 -21.13 -4.49 9.98
CA GLU A 268 -19.90 -5.30 9.85
C GLU A 268 -18.79 -4.56 9.09
N VAL A 269 -18.99 -3.28 8.74
CA VAL A 269 -17.98 -2.49 8.02
C VAL A 269 -16.65 -2.49 8.76
N LYS A 270 -15.55 -2.66 8.02
CA LYS A 270 -14.19 -2.66 8.56
C LYS A 270 -13.45 -1.39 8.20
N PHE A 271 -12.55 -1.00 9.10
CA PHE A 271 -11.67 0.16 8.93
C PHE A 271 -10.24 -0.30 8.59
N LEU A 272 -9.65 0.32 7.57
CA LEU A 272 -8.30 0.09 7.05
C LEU A 272 -7.47 1.38 7.05
N HIS A 273 -6.17 1.26 7.27
CA HIS A 273 -5.20 2.35 7.20
C HIS A 273 -3.80 1.79 6.97
N CYS A 274 -3.03 2.37 6.05
CA CYS A 274 -1.66 1.88 5.75
C CYS A 274 -0.65 2.14 6.87
N LEU A 275 -0.99 2.95 7.86
CA LEU A 275 -0.14 3.42 8.96
C LEU A 275 1.14 4.17 8.50
N PRO A 276 1.64 5.15 9.28
CA PRO A 276 1.13 5.58 10.61
C PRO A 276 -0.18 6.36 10.50
N ALA A 277 -0.97 6.38 11.56
CA ALA A 277 -2.20 7.15 11.65
C ALA A 277 -2.08 8.23 12.72
N PHE A 278 -2.71 9.40 12.48
CA PHE A 278 -2.88 10.44 13.48
C PHE A 278 -4.28 10.33 14.11
N HIS A 279 -4.48 9.30 14.95
CA HIS A 279 -5.73 9.04 15.63
C HIS A 279 -5.74 9.56 17.08
N ASP A 280 -4.57 9.80 17.66
CA ASP A 280 -4.39 10.27 19.03
C ASP A 280 -3.33 11.39 19.14
N ASP A 281 -3.08 11.86 20.36
CA ASP A 281 -2.05 12.85 20.70
C ASP A 281 -0.83 12.26 21.43
N LEU A 282 -0.64 10.94 21.37
CA LEU A 282 0.46 10.26 22.08
C LEU A 282 1.81 10.43 21.37
N THR A 283 1.81 10.78 20.09
CA THR A 283 3.06 11.08 19.36
C THR A 283 3.44 12.57 19.49
N THR A 284 4.74 12.89 19.43
CA THR A 284 5.20 14.28 19.48
C THR A 284 4.55 15.16 18.42
N LEU A 285 4.38 14.62 17.20
CA LEU A 285 3.77 15.37 16.10
C LEU A 285 2.25 15.42 16.27
N GLY A 286 1.59 14.32 16.65
CA GLY A 286 0.15 14.27 16.91
C GLY A 286 -0.26 15.28 17.99
N LYS A 287 0.46 15.31 19.11
CA LYS A 287 0.24 16.29 20.19
C LYS A 287 0.34 17.74 19.69
N LYS A 288 1.42 18.05 18.96
CA LYS A 288 1.62 19.39 18.40
C LYS A 288 0.48 19.79 17.43
N MET A 289 0.04 18.88 16.57
CA MET A 289 -1.05 19.13 15.63
C MET A 289 -2.40 19.25 16.35
N ALA A 290 -2.66 18.43 17.36
CA ALA A 290 -3.85 18.52 18.19
C ALA A 290 -3.96 19.88 18.89
N GLU A 291 -2.86 20.34 19.52
CA GLU A 291 -2.79 21.64 20.20
C GLU A 291 -2.97 22.83 19.22
N GLU A 292 -2.34 22.75 18.03
CA GLU A 292 -2.34 23.84 17.08
C GLU A 292 -3.64 23.98 16.27
N PHE A 293 -4.24 22.86 15.88
CA PHE A 293 -5.41 22.82 15.01
C PHE A 293 -6.71 22.39 15.72
N GLY A 294 -6.64 22.14 17.02
CA GLY A 294 -7.79 21.71 17.83
C GLY A 294 -8.31 20.31 17.45
N LEU A 295 -7.41 19.42 16.98
CA LEU A 295 -7.74 18.08 16.51
C LEU A 295 -7.48 17.03 17.60
N HIS A 296 -7.99 17.29 18.80
CA HIS A 296 -7.94 16.32 19.89
C HIS A 296 -8.84 15.12 19.57
N GLY A 297 -8.28 13.91 19.61
CA GLY A 297 -8.99 12.67 19.28
C GLY A 297 -8.90 12.22 17.82
N GLY A 298 -7.94 12.75 17.07
CA GLY A 298 -7.57 12.26 15.74
C GLY A 298 -7.67 13.28 14.62
N MET A 299 -6.92 13.05 13.55
CA MET A 299 -6.90 13.88 12.34
C MET A 299 -7.70 13.23 11.21
N GLU A 300 -7.12 12.30 10.47
CA GLU A 300 -7.78 11.58 9.38
C GLU A 300 -8.74 10.50 9.85
N VAL A 301 -8.53 10.00 11.06
CA VAL A 301 -9.39 9.03 11.75
C VAL A 301 -9.47 9.36 13.24
N THR A 302 -10.64 9.14 13.84
CA THR A 302 -10.78 9.29 15.29
C THR A 302 -10.24 8.07 16.04
N ASP A 303 -9.74 8.29 17.27
CA ASP A 303 -9.27 7.22 18.14
C ASP A 303 -10.35 6.18 18.43
N GLU A 304 -11.61 6.62 18.58
CA GLU A 304 -12.77 5.75 18.75
C GLU A 304 -12.91 4.72 17.62
N VAL A 305 -12.71 5.12 16.36
CA VAL A 305 -12.77 4.18 15.23
C VAL A 305 -11.52 3.35 15.14
N PHE A 306 -10.35 3.97 15.32
CA PHE A 306 -9.06 3.30 15.22
C PHE A 306 -8.90 2.15 16.22
N GLU A 307 -9.38 2.33 17.47
CA GLU A 307 -9.31 1.34 18.55
C GLU A 307 -10.55 0.43 18.61
N SER A 308 -11.51 0.60 17.70
CA SER A 308 -12.73 -0.22 17.67
C SER A 308 -12.50 -1.63 17.12
N ALA A 309 -13.48 -2.52 17.36
CA ALA A 309 -13.50 -3.87 16.75
C ALA A 309 -13.67 -3.86 15.21
N ALA A 310 -14.03 -2.73 14.61
CA ALA A 310 -14.08 -2.56 13.17
C ALA A 310 -12.69 -2.36 12.56
N SER A 311 -11.72 -1.90 13.35
CA SER A 311 -10.35 -1.65 12.88
C SER A 311 -9.59 -2.96 12.68
N ILE A 312 -9.08 -3.14 11.46
CA ILE A 312 -8.27 -4.30 11.08
C ILE A 312 -6.87 -3.89 10.59
N VAL A 313 -6.43 -2.71 11.00
CA VAL A 313 -5.16 -2.09 10.55
C VAL A 313 -3.92 -2.90 10.92
N PHE A 314 -3.94 -3.66 12.02
CA PHE A 314 -2.80 -4.47 12.43
C PHE A 314 -2.73 -5.80 11.67
N ASP A 315 -3.87 -6.41 11.32
CA ASP A 315 -3.92 -7.56 10.40
C ASP A 315 -3.41 -7.15 9.01
N GLN A 316 -3.83 -5.97 8.55
CA GLN A 316 -3.36 -5.34 7.33
C GLN A 316 -1.84 -5.10 7.35
N ALA A 317 -1.31 -4.61 8.45
CA ALA A 317 0.14 -4.39 8.61
C ALA A 317 0.92 -5.72 8.63
N GLU A 318 0.42 -6.77 9.30
CA GLU A 318 1.00 -8.11 9.27
C GLU A 318 1.04 -8.66 7.84
N ASN A 319 -0.03 -8.51 7.09
CA ASN A 319 -0.16 -9.01 5.73
C ASN A 319 0.86 -8.42 4.76
N ARG A 320 1.42 -7.22 5.04
CA ARG A 320 2.55 -6.66 4.30
C ARG A 320 3.72 -7.64 4.20
N MET A 321 4.08 -8.27 5.32
CA MET A 321 5.18 -9.24 5.35
C MET A 321 4.85 -10.48 4.50
N HIS A 322 3.65 -11.00 4.60
CA HIS A 322 3.24 -12.22 3.88
C HIS A 322 3.15 -12.02 2.37
N THR A 323 2.59 -10.89 1.93
CA THR A 323 2.47 -10.58 0.50
C THR A 323 3.81 -10.20 -0.12
N ILE A 324 4.66 -9.46 0.57
CA ILE A 324 6.04 -9.19 0.15
C ILE A 324 6.83 -10.49 0.03
N LYS A 325 6.68 -11.41 0.99
CA LYS A 325 7.28 -12.76 0.93
C LYS A 325 6.84 -13.49 -0.35
N ALA A 326 5.55 -13.47 -0.66
CA ALA A 326 5.03 -14.09 -1.87
C ALA A 326 5.63 -13.49 -3.15
N VAL A 327 5.75 -12.17 -3.23
CA VAL A 327 6.39 -11.49 -4.37
C VAL A 327 7.85 -11.92 -4.51
N MET A 328 8.63 -11.93 -3.42
CA MET A 328 10.03 -12.36 -3.46
C MET A 328 10.18 -13.82 -3.86
N VAL A 329 9.37 -14.71 -3.28
CA VAL A 329 9.39 -16.15 -3.62
C VAL A 329 9.00 -16.36 -5.08
N ALA A 330 7.92 -15.74 -5.57
CA ALA A 330 7.47 -15.88 -6.94
C ALA A 330 8.51 -15.41 -7.97
N THR A 331 9.23 -14.34 -7.67
CA THR A 331 10.16 -13.71 -8.63
C THR A 331 11.59 -14.24 -8.53
N LEU A 332 12.01 -14.84 -7.42
CA LEU A 332 13.37 -15.34 -7.21
C LEU A 332 13.50 -16.87 -7.20
N SER A 333 12.42 -17.62 -6.92
CA SER A 333 12.48 -19.09 -6.99
C SER A 333 12.07 -19.60 -8.38
N LYS A 334 12.77 -20.67 -8.82
CA LYS A 334 12.47 -21.34 -10.10
C LYS A 334 11.34 -22.34 -9.96
#